data_3c765102fc34925f4bb76cd42297abb1
#
_entry.id   3c765102fc34925f4bb76cd42297abb1
#
_cell.length_a   1.000
_cell.length_b   1.000
_cell.length_c   1.000
_cell.angle_alpha   90.00
_cell.angle_beta   90.00
_cell.angle_gamma   90.00
#
_symmetry.space_group_name_H-M   'P 1'
#
loop_
_entity.id
_entity.type
_entity.pdbx_description
1 polymer ?
#
loop_
_entity_poly.entity_id
_entity_poly.type
_entity_poly.pdbx_seq_one_letter_code
_entity_poly.pdbx_strand_id
1 'polypeptide(L)'
;MNKTITFILAFFFAITASAQVSNEDLDVKYAASLLPAGTEVPDMLVDTTINLRLSDMRGHYVVLHFWASWCPDCRKDMPEMEKLDKRYDCFEKKGNEVAFVHISYDGDTARMNRYLSEHALNGYRLCQGRKFHDTETARLFGVKWIPSMILIDPQGRVALSTVMVDKLKKALQHLDLSKLDPNAPKAVEMPEFQGGTDALMNYLVQNVHYPTKAMEMGLQSKVRVSFVVDTLGQISDLKIKENNLSAVRKAPISKLNPEERQRTAKECATLFANEAKRVVRSMPAWKPARSFGKKTKVSFMLPITFRL
;
A
#
# COMPACT_ATOMS: atom_id res chain seq x y z
N MET A 1 68.04 10.39 -52.21
CA MET A 1 66.80 11.21 -52.27
C MET A 1 65.61 10.31 -51.96
N ASN A 2 65.30 10.24 -50.71
CA ASN A 2 64.12 9.45 -50.24
C ASN A 2 63.00 10.42 -49.89
N LYS A 3 61.88 10.32 -50.61
CA LYS A 3 60.66 11.07 -50.30
C LYS A 3 59.78 10.23 -49.38
N THR A 4 59.67 10.67 -48.17
CA THR A 4 58.75 10.09 -47.19
C THR A 4 57.32 10.70 -47.37
N ILE A 5 56.34 9.88 -47.72
CA ILE A 5 54.94 10.28 -47.85
C ILE A 5 54.25 10.03 -46.48
N THR A 6 53.89 11.12 -45.83
CA THR A 6 53.11 11.07 -44.57
C THR A 6 51.64 11.00 -44.89
N PHE A 7 50.99 9.86 -44.58
CA PHE A 7 49.53 9.72 -44.61
C PHE A 7 48.95 10.32 -43.33
N ILE A 8 48.17 11.38 -43.47
CA ILE A 8 47.34 11.94 -42.41
C ILE A 8 45.99 11.21 -42.47
N LEU A 9 45.74 10.32 -41.49
CA LEU A 9 44.43 9.71 -41.26
C LEU A 9 43.55 10.73 -40.52
N ALA A 10 42.61 11.33 -41.23
CA ALA A 10 41.55 12.14 -40.61
C ALA A 10 40.49 11.20 -40.01
N PHE A 11 40.47 11.09 -38.69
CA PHE A 11 39.38 10.43 -37.96
C PHE A 11 38.17 11.37 -37.95
N PHE A 12 37.15 11.07 -38.75
CA PHE A 12 35.82 11.66 -38.62
C PHE A 12 35.12 11.06 -37.39
N PHE A 13 35.13 11.78 -36.29
CA PHE A 13 34.22 11.51 -35.19
C PHE A 13 32.83 11.96 -35.62
N ALA A 14 31.99 11.02 -36.06
CA ALA A 14 30.54 11.25 -36.18
C ALA A 14 29.96 11.36 -34.77
N ILE A 15 29.77 12.58 -34.28
CA ILE A 15 28.97 12.86 -33.08
C ILE A 15 27.54 12.60 -33.49
N THR A 16 27.02 11.40 -33.15
CA THR A 16 25.58 11.16 -33.11
C THR A 16 25.03 11.98 -31.97
N ALA A 17 24.56 13.18 -32.27
CA ALA A 17 23.69 13.91 -31.37
C ALA A 17 22.38 13.12 -31.27
N SER A 18 22.28 12.22 -30.26
CA SER A 18 20.99 11.77 -29.81
C SER A 18 20.29 13.01 -29.27
N ALA A 19 19.28 13.49 -29.99
CA ALA A 19 18.42 14.56 -29.51
C ALA A 19 17.79 14.08 -28.19
N GLN A 20 18.33 14.53 -27.05
CA GLN A 20 17.64 14.50 -25.79
C GLN A 20 16.45 15.43 -25.97
N VAL A 21 15.25 14.85 -26.21
CA VAL A 21 13.98 15.58 -26.09
C VAL A 21 14.01 16.18 -24.68
N SER A 22 14.05 17.51 -24.57
CA SER A 22 14.08 18.16 -23.25
C SER A 22 12.79 17.79 -22.55
N ASN A 23 12.90 17.40 -21.26
CA ASN A 23 11.75 17.01 -20.44
C ASN A 23 10.67 18.12 -20.37
N GLU A 24 11.02 19.36 -20.60
CA GLU A 24 10.11 20.51 -20.64
C GLU A 24 9.16 20.47 -21.83
N ASP A 25 9.58 19.95 -22.98
CA ASP A 25 8.77 19.89 -24.17
C ASP A 25 7.57 18.94 -24.03
N LEU A 26 7.68 17.87 -23.24
CA LEU A 26 6.60 16.92 -23.02
C LEU A 26 5.46 17.55 -22.20
N ASP A 27 5.75 18.29 -21.15
CA ASP A 27 4.72 18.98 -20.37
C ASP A 27 4.04 20.10 -21.19
N VAL A 28 4.80 20.88 -21.94
CA VAL A 28 4.23 21.93 -22.84
C VAL A 28 3.25 21.30 -23.82
N LYS A 29 3.58 20.13 -24.37
CA LYS A 29 2.74 19.47 -25.37
C LYS A 29 1.55 18.72 -24.76
N TYR A 30 1.74 18.01 -23.67
CA TYR A 30 0.79 17.03 -23.16
C TYR A 30 0.15 17.39 -21.82
N ALA A 31 0.78 18.26 -21.00
CA ALA A 31 0.23 18.69 -19.72
C ALA A 31 -0.56 20.02 -19.81
N ALA A 32 -0.53 20.71 -20.94
CA ALA A 32 -1.17 22.05 -21.09
C ALA A 32 -2.68 22.06 -20.83
N SER A 33 -3.35 20.91 -20.93
CA SER A 33 -4.79 20.79 -20.64
C SER A 33 -5.10 20.41 -19.18
N LEU A 34 -4.10 19.98 -18.40
CA LEU A 34 -4.26 19.65 -16.99
C LEU A 34 -4.56 20.93 -16.19
N LEU A 35 -5.16 20.74 -15.01
CA LEU A 35 -5.44 21.88 -14.12
C LEU A 35 -4.13 22.64 -13.81
N PRO A 36 -4.10 23.98 -13.98
CA PRO A 36 -2.91 24.77 -13.70
C PRO A 36 -2.58 24.82 -12.20
N ALA A 37 -1.30 25.03 -11.86
CA ALA A 37 -0.86 25.24 -10.49
C ALA A 37 -1.63 26.39 -9.82
N GLY A 38 -1.97 26.22 -8.54
CA GLY A 38 -2.78 27.14 -7.74
C GLY A 38 -4.30 26.97 -7.89
N THR A 39 -4.78 26.19 -8.88
CA THR A 39 -6.21 25.91 -9.06
C THR A 39 -6.73 25.06 -7.91
N GLU A 40 -7.89 25.39 -7.36
CA GLU A 40 -8.60 24.51 -6.43
C GLU A 40 -9.11 23.27 -7.20
N VAL A 41 -8.80 22.07 -6.68
CA VAL A 41 -9.17 20.85 -7.36
C VAL A 41 -10.67 20.55 -7.21
N PRO A 42 -11.33 20.05 -8.26
CA PRO A 42 -12.70 19.57 -8.15
C PRO A 42 -12.76 18.34 -7.23
N ASP A 43 -13.85 18.26 -6.46
CA ASP A 43 -14.05 17.12 -5.59
C ASP A 43 -14.51 15.88 -6.37
N MET A 44 -14.00 14.71 -6.00
CA MET A 44 -14.37 13.44 -6.61
C MET A 44 -14.45 12.31 -5.56
N LEU A 45 -15.19 11.27 -5.88
CA LEU A 45 -15.24 10.07 -5.06
C LEU A 45 -13.97 9.25 -5.30
N VAL A 46 -13.26 8.93 -4.21
CA VAL A 46 -11.99 8.16 -4.22
C VAL A 46 -12.24 6.70 -3.87
N ASP A 47 -13.10 6.42 -2.89
CA ASP A 47 -13.47 5.05 -2.50
C ASP A 47 -14.97 4.98 -2.21
N THR A 48 -15.68 4.18 -3.02
CA THR A 48 -17.14 3.99 -2.90
C THR A 48 -17.53 3.19 -1.65
N THR A 49 -16.64 2.33 -1.15
CA THR A 49 -16.96 1.41 -0.03
C THR A 49 -17.09 2.14 1.29
N ILE A 50 -16.37 3.23 1.45
CA ILE A 50 -16.36 4.07 2.66
C ILE A 50 -16.82 5.51 2.38
N ASN A 51 -17.32 5.77 1.18
CA ASN A 51 -17.72 7.10 0.71
C ASN A 51 -16.62 8.16 0.97
N LEU A 52 -15.37 7.81 0.63
CA LEU A 52 -14.24 8.71 0.75
C LEU A 52 -14.16 9.61 -0.47
N ARG A 53 -14.08 10.91 -0.24
CA ARG A 53 -13.95 11.93 -1.28
C ARG A 53 -12.55 12.55 -1.24
N LEU A 54 -12.14 13.16 -2.34
CA LEU A 54 -10.88 13.90 -2.41
C LEU A 54 -10.85 15.07 -1.39
N SER A 55 -11.98 15.70 -1.14
CA SER A 55 -12.13 16.74 -0.12
C SER A 55 -11.89 16.27 1.32
N ASP A 56 -12.10 14.98 1.62
CA ASP A 56 -11.80 14.39 2.94
C ASP A 56 -10.27 14.28 3.19
N MET A 57 -9.45 14.38 2.13
CA MET A 57 -7.98 14.28 2.19
C MET A 57 -7.29 15.65 2.40
N ARG A 58 -8.05 16.74 2.58
CA ARG A 58 -7.48 18.04 2.90
C ARG A 58 -6.65 17.98 4.18
N GLY A 59 -5.59 18.78 4.24
CA GLY A 59 -4.57 18.70 5.29
C GLY A 59 -3.39 17.78 4.94
N HIS A 60 -3.50 16.99 3.86
CA HIS A 60 -2.47 16.11 3.34
C HIS A 60 -2.10 16.47 1.90
N TYR A 61 -0.87 16.13 1.49
CA TYR A 61 -0.53 16.09 0.08
C TYR A 61 -1.19 14.89 -0.59
N VAL A 62 -1.69 15.09 -1.83
CA VAL A 62 -2.31 14.00 -2.61
C VAL A 62 -1.71 13.96 -4.00
N VAL A 63 -1.34 12.78 -4.47
CA VAL A 63 -0.95 12.52 -5.86
C VAL A 63 -2.09 11.82 -6.58
N LEU A 64 -2.65 12.46 -7.59
CA LEU A 64 -3.52 11.79 -8.56
C LEU A 64 -2.64 11.28 -9.70
N HIS A 65 -2.64 9.97 -9.93
CA HIS A 65 -1.92 9.31 -11.02
C HIS A 65 -2.91 8.69 -12.00
N PHE A 66 -3.01 9.27 -13.18
CA PHE A 66 -3.87 8.83 -14.27
C PHE A 66 -3.09 7.93 -15.22
N TRP A 67 -3.53 6.69 -15.40
CA TRP A 67 -2.78 5.66 -16.12
C TRP A 67 -3.69 4.57 -16.72
N ALA A 68 -3.08 3.62 -17.42
CA ALA A 68 -3.76 2.38 -17.85
C ALA A 68 -2.74 1.26 -18.09
N SER A 69 -3.13 0.00 -17.87
CA SER A 69 -2.26 -1.17 -18.08
C SER A 69 -1.87 -1.38 -19.55
N TRP A 70 -2.67 -0.89 -20.49
CA TRP A 70 -2.44 -0.98 -21.92
C TRP A 70 -1.57 0.17 -22.48
N CYS A 71 -1.28 1.22 -21.68
CA CYS A 71 -0.52 2.39 -22.09
C CYS A 71 1.00 2.09 -22.03
N PRO A 72 1.76 2.16 -23.13
CA PRO A 72 3.19 1.87 -23.13
C PRO A 72 4.00 2.82 -22.25
N ASP A 73 3.72 4.12 -22.31
CA ASP A 73 4.43 5.14 -21.52
C ASP A 73 4.15 4.97 -20.03
N CYS A 74 2.90 4.64 -19.65
CA CYS A 74 2.55 4.35 -18.26
C CYS A 74 3.34 3.13 -17.74
N ARG A 75 3.48 2.09 -18.56
CA ARG A 75 4.23 0.87 -18.21
C ARG A 75 5.74 1.15 -18.05
N LYS A 76 6.28 2.07 -18.85
CA LYS A 76 7.67 2.51 -18.75
C LYS A 76 7.94 3.25 -17.43
N ASP A 77 6.98 4.08 -16.99
CA ASP A 77 7.11 4.89 -15.79
C ASP A 77 6.71 4.13 -14.50
N MET A 78 6.02 2.98 -14.63
CA MET A 78 5.49 2.22 -13.50
C MET A 78 6.56 1.86 -12.45
N PRO A 79 7.78 1.37 -12.80
CA PRO A 79 8.78 1.04 -11.79
C PRO A 79 9.23 2.24 -10.93
N GLU A 80 9.23 3.44 -11.48
CA GLU A 80 9.54 4.65 -10.70
C GLU A 80 8.33 5.09 -9.87
N MET A 81 7.12 4.99 -10.40
CA MET A 81 5.90 5.28 -9.65
C MET A 81 5.74 4.35 -8.43
N GLU A 82 6.03 3.05 -8.57
CA GLU A 82 6.05 2.10 -7.45
C GLU A 82 7.03 2.49 -6.34
N LYS A 83 8.22 2.98 -6.71
CA LYS A 83 9.22 3.47 -5.74
C LYS A 83 8.74 4.71 -5.02
N LEU A 84 8.11 5.66 -5.74
CA LEU A 84 7.57 6.88 -5.15
C LEU A 84 6.41 6.57 -4.22
N ASP A 85 5.46 5.76 -4.66
CA ASP A 85 4.34 5.30 -3.87
C ASP A 85 4.84 4.63 -2.58
N LYS A 86 5.70 3.63 -2.67
CA LYS A 86 6.28 2.95 -1.51
C LYS A 86 7.06 3.89 -0.57
N ARG A 87 7.72 4.91 -1.11
CA ARG A 87 8.55 5.83 -0.31
C ARG A 87 7.73 6.85 0.45
N TYR A 88 6.70 7.41 -0.18
CA TYR A 88 5.97 8.58 0.32
C TYR A 88 4.56 8.25 0.80
N ASP A 89 4.04 7.05 0.49
CA ASP A 89 2.68 6.69 0.84
C ASP A 89 2.44 6.69 2.35
N CYS A 90 1.40 7.41 2.75
CA CYS A 90 0.98 7.57 4.13
C CYS A 90 0.45 6.27 4.80
N PHE A 91 0.19 5.21 4.01
CA PHE A 91 -0.30 3.93 4.53
C PHE A 91 0.80 3.03 5.07
N GLU A 92 2.04 3.13 4.58
CA GLU A 92 3.10 2.21 4.97
C GLU A 92 3.93 2.67 6.19
N LYS A 93 4.11 3.98 6.39
CA LYS A 93 5.01 4.49 7.44
C LYS A 93 4.43 5.70 8.15
N LYS A 94 4.57 5.74 9.48
CA LYS A 94 4.35 6.97 10.25
C LYS A 94 5.28 8.07 9.74
N GLY A 95 4.73 9.22 9.41
CA GLY A 95 5.47 10.37 8.90
C GLY A 95 5.55 10.45 7.39
N ASN A 96 4.89 9.58 6.64
CA ASN A 96 4.66 9.76 5.23
C ASN A 96 3.42 10.65 5.04
N GLU A 97 3.57 11.66 4.21
CA GLU A 97 2.70 12.84 4.19
C GLU A 97 1.89 12.92 2.90
N VAL A 98 1.95 11.87 2.07
CA VAL A 98 1.36 11.87 0.72
C VAL A 98 0.39 10.71 0.57
N ALA A 99 -0.84 11.00 0.17
CA ALA A 99 -1.80 10.00 -0.25
C ALA A 99 -1.71 9.81 -1.78
N PHE A 100 -1.62 8.57 -2.23
CA PHE A 100 -1.66 8.26 -3.66
C PHE A 100 -3.06 7.77 -4.07
N VAL A 101 -3.55 8.30 -5.18
CA VAL A 101 -4.81 7.89 -5.82
C VAL A 101 -4.51 7.54 -7.27
N HIS A 102 -4.47 6.24 -7.56
CA HIS A 102 -4.19 5.70 -8.88
C HIS A 102 -5.49 5.49 -9.65
N ILE A 103 -5.71 6.28 -10.68
CA ILE A 103 -6.94 6.30 -11.49
C ILE A 103 -6.63 5.60 -12.81
N SER A 104 -7.13 4.38 -12.97
CA SER A 104 -6.93 3.57 -14.16
C SER A 104 -8.06 3.78 -15.17
N TYR A 105 -7.67 3.93 -16.43
CA TYR A 105 -8.57 3.94 -17.59
C TYR A 105 -8.61 2.57 -18.31
N ASP A 106 -8.41 1.48 -17.55
CA ASP A 106 -8.67 0.14 -18.04
C ASP A 106 -10.17 -0.08 -18.23
N GLY A 107 -10.53 -0.95 -19.20
CA GLY A 107 -11.92 -1.25 -19.51
C GLY A 107 -12.70 -1.91 -18.37
N ASP A 108 -11.99 -2.58 -17.45
CA ASP A 108 -12.55 -3.23 -16.27
C ASP A 108 -11.51 -3.41 -15.16
N THR A 109 -12.00 -3.62 -13.95
CA THR A 109 -11.18 -3.82 -12.75
C THR A 109 -10.33 -5.10 -12.81
N ALA A 110 -10.81 -6.16 -13.50
CA ALA A 110 -10.06 -7.41 -13.59
C ALA A 110 -8.79 -7.23 -14.41
N ARG A 111 -8.84 -6.43 -15.48
CA ARG A 111 -7.68 -6.07 -16.31
C ARG A 111 -6.66 -5.25 -15.52
N MET A 112 -7.11 -4.22 -14.81
CA MET A 112 -6.26 -3.43 -13.91
C MET A 112 -5.59 -4.32 -12.86
N ASN A 113 -6.36 -5.16 -12.15
CA ASN A 113 -5.86 -6.02 -11.09
C ASN A 113 -4.88 -7.07 -11.59
N ARG A 114 -5.07 -7.61 -12.79
CA ARG A 114 -4.12 -8.53 -13.42
C ARG A 114 -2.75 -7.88 -13.60
N TYR A 115 -2.71 -6.65 -14.10
CA TYR A 115 -1.47 -5.90 -14.21
C TYR A 115 -0.84 -5.63 -12.83
N LEU A 116 -1.65 -5.20 -11.86
CA LEU A 116 -1.21 -4.89 -10.50
C LEU A 116 -0.86 -6.14 -9.66
N SER A 117 -1.13 -7.37 -10.15
CA SER A 117 -0.62 -8.59 -9.49
C SER A 117 0.91 -8.73 -9.59
N GLU A 118 1.51 -8.08 -10.57
CA GLU A 118 2.96 -8.03 -10.83
C GLU A 118 3.58 -6.67 -10.44
N HIS A 119 2.74 -5.67 -10.10
CA HIS A 119 3.13 -4.30 -9.82
C HIS A 119 2.46 -3.80 -8.53
N ALA A 120 3.27 -3.37 -7.56
CA ALA A 120 2.80 -2.98 -6.23
C ALA A 120 2.53 -1.47 -6.15
N LEU A 121 1.26 -1.07 -6.28
CA LEU A 121 0.79 0.28 -5.92
C LEU A 121 -0.03 0.18 -4.63
N ASN A 122 0.33 0.95 -3.60
CA ASN A 122 -0.24 0.87 -2.24
C ASN A 122 -1.47 1.76 -2.06
N GLY A 123 -1.49 2.94 -2.69
CA GLY A 123 -2.55 3.93 -2.55
C GLY A 123 -3.95 3.46 -2.99
N TYR A 124 -4.90 4.38 -3.02
CA TYR A 124 -6.24 4.11 -3.55
C TYR A 124 -6.19 3.80 -5.03
N ARG A 125 -6.97 2.81 -5.47
CA ARG A 125 -7.00 2.33 -6.86
C ARG A 125 -8.41 2.36 -7.41
N LEU A 126 -8.64 3.26 -8.38
CA LEU A 126 -9.91 3.44 -9.05
C LEU A 126 -9.80 2.95 -10.49
N CYS A 127 -10.73 2.11 -10.92
CA CYS A 127 -10.90 1.74 -12.33
C CYS A 127 -12.12 2.46 -12.90
N GLN A 128 -11.92 3.24 -13.95
CA GLN A 128 -13.00 4.02 -14.57
C GLN A 128 -13.90 3.17 -15.47
N GLY A 129 -13.45 1.99 -15.92
CA GLY A 129 -14.23 1.05 -16.72
C GLY A 129 -14.65 1.59 -18.10
N ARG A 130 -14.00 2.65 -18.60
CA ARG A 130 -14.36 3.34 -19.86
C ARG A 130 -13.12 3.88 -20.56
N LYS A 131 -13.26 4.23 -21.84
CA LYS A 131 -12.25 4.99 -22.58
C LYS A 131 -12.01 6.31 -21.85
N PHE A 132 -10.75 6.66 -21.61
CA PHE A 132 -10.42 7.73 -20.69
C PHE A 132 -11.00 9.10 -21.06
N HIS A 133 -11.12 9.43 -22.35
CA HIS A 133 -11.72 10.70 -22.80
C HIS A 133 -13.20 10.88 -22.41
N ASP A 134 -13.92 9.78 -22.20
CA ASP A 134 -15.36 9.78 -21.89
C ASP A 134 -15.64 9.78 -20.39
N THR A 135 -14.60 9.81 -19.56
CA THR A 135 -14.76 9.74 -18.10
C THR A 135 -14.93 11.13 -17.49
N GLU A 136 -15.68 11.20 -16.39
CA GLU A 136 -15.83 12.41 -15.63
C GLU A 136 -14.48 12.90 -15.07
N THR A 137 -13.64 11.98 -14.58
CA THR A 137 -12.31 12.31 -14.05
C THR A 137 -11.40 12.95 -15.09
N ALA A 138 -11.41 12.44 -16.34
CA ALA A 138 -10.62 13.05 -17.40
C ALA A 138 -11.08 14.49 -17.71
N ARG A 139 -12.39 14.74 -17.72
CA ARG A 139 -12.95 16.08 -17.94
C ARG A 139 -12.65 17.02 -16.79
N LEU A 140 -12.88 16.60 -15.53
CA LEU A 140 -12.67 17.41 -14.34
C LEU A 140 -11.21 17.87 -14.18
N PHE A 141 -10.27 16.99 -14.48
CA PHE A 141 -8.83 17.25 -14.29
C PHE A 141 -8.10 17.65 -15.59
N GLY A 142 -8.82 17.74 -16.70
CA GLY A 142 -8.27 18.15 -18.00
C GLY A 142 -7.34 17.09 -18.61
N VAL A 143 -7.49 15.81 -18.26
CA VAL A 143 -6.62 14.72 -18.71
C VAL A 143 -6.91 14.37 -20.17
N LYS A 144 -5.96 14.69 -21.05
CA LYS A 144 -6.00 14.33 -22.49
C LYS A 144 -4.89 13.37 -22.88
N TRP A 145 -3.96 13.10 -21.98
CA TRP A 145 -2.81 12.21 -22.16
C TRP A 145 -2.59 11.37 -20.91
N ILE A 146 -2.05 10.18 -21.06
CA ILE A 146 -1.57 9.35 -19.94
C ILE A 146 -0.17 8.79 -20.27
N PRO A 147 0.75 8.69 -19.26
CA PRO A 147 0.50 9.01 -17.86
C PRO A 147 0.34 10.51 -17.62
N SER A 148 -0.51 10.88 -16.68
CA SER A 148 -0.59 12.24 -16.14
C SER A 148 -0.61 12.18 -14.62
N MET A 149 0.00 13.17 -13.99
CA MET A 149 0.10 13.26 -12.54
C MET A 149 -0.24 14.66 -12.07
N ILE A 150 -1.02 14.75 -11.01
CA ILE A 150 -1.34 16.01 -10.35
C ILE A 150 -0.97 15.86 -8.87
N LEU A 151 -0.04 16.69 -8.38
CA LEU A 151 0.25 16.84 -6.97
C LEU A 151 -0.65 17.95 -6.42
N ILE A 152 -1.39 17.63 -5.38
CA ILE A 152 -2.31 18.53 -4.67
C ILE A 152 -1.68 18.86 -3.33
N ASP A 153 -1.71 20.14 -2.94
CA ASP A 153 -1.25 20.59 -1.64
C ASP A 153 -2.31 20.37 -0.53
N PRO A 154 -1.93 20.48 0.76
CA PRO A 154 -2.86 20.28 1.88
C PRO A 154 -4.08 21.21 1.89
N GLN A 155 -4.03 22.36 1.19
CA GLN A 155 -5.15 23.28 1.04
C GLN A 155 -6.12 22.84 -0.09
N GLY A 156 -5.80 21.76 -0.81
CA GLY A 156 -6.62 21.25 -1.90
C GLY A 156 -6.40 22.02 -3.22
N ARG A 157 -5.21 22.57 -3.42
CA ARG A 157 -4.81 23.26 -4.65
C ARG A 157 -3.77 22.47 -5.41
N VAL A 158 -3.76 22.61 -6.72
CA VAL A 158 -2.73 22.02 -7.58
C VAL A 158 -1.37 22.63 -7.25
N ALA A 159 -0.43 21.81 -6.78
CA ALA A 159 0.97 22.19 -6.60
C ALA A 159 1.80 21.93 -7.87
N LEU A 160 1.48 20.83 -8.59
CA LEU A 160 2.13 20.45 -9.85
C LEU A 160 1.15 19.66 -10.73
N SER A 161 1.15 19.95 -12.03
CA SER A 161 0.57 19.10 -13.07
C SER A 161 1.64 18.72 -14.07
N THR A 162 1.81 17.43 -14.37
CA THR A 162 2.87 16.95 -15.26
C THR A 162 2.51 15.60 -15.89
N VAL A 163 3.12 15.32 -17.05
CA VAL A 163 3.12 13.99 -17.67
C VAL A 163 4.42 13.23 -17.41
N MET A 164 5.27 13.76 -16.53
CA MET A 164 6.64 13.29 -16.32
C MET A 164 6.87 12.87 -14.88
N VAL A 165 7.10 11.57 -14.65
CA VAL A 165 7.36 11.00 -13.33
C VAL A 165 8.57 11.62 -12.63
N ASP A 166 9.61 12.04 -13.37
CA ASP A 166 10.79 12.69 -12.80
C ASP A 166 10.50 14.08 -12.20
N LYS A 167 9.57 14.84 -12.80
CA LYS A 167 9.12 16.12 -12.22
C LYS A 167 8.30 15.90 -10.93
N LEU A 168 7.41 14.89 -10.94
CA LEU A 168 6.71 14.48 -9.72
C LEU A 168 7.71 14.09 -8.62
N LYS A 169 8.71 13.26 -8.96
CA LYS A 169 9.76 12.84 -8.03
C LYS A 169 10.49 14.04 -7.40
N LYS A 170 10.90 15.01 -8.22
CA LYS A 170 11.55 16.24 -7.73
C LYS A 170 10.61 17.03 -6.80
N ALA A 171 9.35 17.18 -7.16
CA ALA A 171 8.37 17.88 -6.32
C ALA A 171 8.17 17.18 -4.96
N LEU A 172 8.07 15.85 -4.94
CA LEU A 172 7.94 15.06 -3.72
C LEU A 172 9.17 15.15 -2.80
N GLN A 173 10.37 15.39 -3.37
CA GLN A 173 11.60 15.60 -2.58
C GLN A 173 11.65 16.96 -1.88
N HIS A 174 10.84 17.94 -2.32
CA HIS A 174 10.84 19.32 -1.85
C HIS A 174 9.47 19.75 -1.32
N LEU A 175 8.72 18.81 -0.72
CA LEU A 175 7.43 19.13 -0.10
C LEU A 175 7.60 20.12 1.05
N ASP A 176 6.74 21.13 1.08
CA ASP A 176 6.67 22.06 2.20
C ASP A 176 5.78 21.46 3.31
N LEU A 177 6.40 20.74 4.24
CA LEU A 177 5.69 20.08 5.33
C LEU A 177 5.03 21.05 6.32
N SER A 178 5.39 22.35 6.28
CA SER A 178 4.71 23.36 7.11
C SER A 178 3.27 23.61 6.70
N LYS A 179 2.89 23.21 5.49
CA LYS A 179 1.52 23.31 4.97
C LYS A 179 0.58 22.22 5.45
N LEU A 180 1.10 21.14 6.04
CA LEU A 180 0.29 20.07 6.60
C LEU A 180 -0.58 20.60 7.73
N ASP A 181 -1.83 20.12 7.80
CA ASP A 181 -2.71 20.46 8.92
C ASP A 181 -2.54 19.40 10.02
N PRO A 182 -1.95 19.77 11.18
CA PRO A 182 -1.76 18.81 12.28
C PRO A 182 -3.09 18.32 12.88
N ASN A 183 -4.20 19.00 12.61
CA ASN A 183 -5.55 18.65 13.08
C ASN A 183 -6.35 17.88 12.02
N ALA A 184 -5.82 17.70 10.81
CA ALA A 184 -6.49 16.90 9.78
C ALA A 184 -6.72 15.46 10.26
N PRO A 185 -7.81 14.80 9.84
CA PRO A 185 -8.00 13.39 10.11
C PRO A 185 -6.81 12.59 9.59
N LYS A 186 -6.24 11.70 10.42
CA LYS A 186 -5.12 10.87 10.00
C LYS A 186 -5.47 10.06 8.75
N ALA A 187 -4.53 9.96 7.83
CA ALA A 187 -4.67 9.14 6.63
C ALA A 187 -5.00 7.69 6.99
N VAL A 188 -4.36 7.16 8.05
CA VAL A 188 -4.62 5.80 8.56
C VAL A 188 -4.66 5.81 10.08
N GLU A 189 -5.74 5.28 10.61
CA GLU A 189 -5.85 4.87 12.01
C GLU A 189 -6.12 3.36 12.04
N MET A 190 -5.20 2.59 12.64
CA MET A 190 -5.36 1.14 12.76
C MET A 190 -6.48 0.80 13.75
N PRO A 191 -7.13 -0.38 13.61
CA PRO A 191 -8.12 -0.82 14.59
C PRO A 191 -7.44 -1.04 15.94
N GLU A 192 -8.15 -0.71 17.01
CA GLU A 192 -7.64 -0.76 18.37
C GLU A 192 -8.59 -1.57 19.26
N PHE A 193 -8.05 -2.46 20.11
CA PHE A 193 -8.83 -3.12 21.16
C PHE A 193 -9.36 -2.07 22.14
N GLN A 194 -10.56 -2.24 22.67
CA GLN A 194 -11.11 -1.30 23.63
C GLN A 194 -10.22 -1.24 24.90
N GLY A 195 -9.74 -0.03 25.21
CA GLY A 195 -8.76 0.19 26.29
C GLY A 195 -7.31 0.03 25.86
N GLY A 196 -7.03 -0.13 24.54
CA GLY A 196 -5.70 -0.14 23.97
C GLY A 196 -4.93 -1.45 24.13
N THR A 197 -3.61 -1.36 23.93
CA THR A 197 -2.72 -2.52 23.93
C THR A 197 -2.66 -3.21 25.30
N ASP A 198 -2.65 -2.47 26.39
CA ASP A 198 -2.58 -3.03 27.73
C ASP A 198 -3.85 -3.81 28.09
N ALA A 199 -5.02 -3.29 27.70
CA ALA A 199 -6.28 -3.99 27.87
C ALA A 199 -6.34 -5.28 27.02
N LEU A 200 -5.81 -5.25 25.79
CA LEU A 200 -5.67 -6.44 24.95
C LEU A 200 -4.78 -7.49 25.60
N MET A 201 -3.62 -7.08 26.13
CA MET A 201 -2.71 -8.01 26.81
C MET A 201 -3.36 -8.64 28.05
N ASN A 202 -4.03 -7.83 28.87
CA ASN A 202 -4.77 -8.33 30.03
C ASN A 202 -5.88 -9.30 29.62
N TYR A 203 -6.64 -8.97 28.56
CA TYR A 203 -7.67 -9.86 28.02
C TYR A 203 -7.06 -11.21 27.59
N LEU A 204 -5.95 -11.19 26.86
CA LEU A 204 -5.29 -12.43 26.44
C LEU A 204 -4.81 -13.27 27.62
N VAL A 205 -4.19 -12.64 28.63
CA VAL A 205 -3.74 -13.35 29.84
C VAL A 205 -4.90 -14.02 30.58
N GLN A 206 -6.04 -13.37 30.66
CA GLN A 206 -7.23 -13.89 31.35
C GLN A 206 -8.00 -14.95 30.57
N ASN A 207 -7.97 -14.91 29.24
CA ASN A 207 -8.85 -15.71 28.38
C ASN A 207 -8.14 -16.80 27.58
N VAL A 208 -6.80 -16.77 27.44
CA VAL A 208 -6.06 -17.83 26.74
C VAL A 208 -5.86 -19.02 27.66
N HIS A 209 -6.36 -20.18 27.25
CA HIS A 209 -6.17 -21.45 27.96
C HIS A 209 -5.09 -22.27 27.26
N TYR A 210 -4.14 -22.76 28.07
CA TYR A 210 -3.13 -23.65 27.53
C TYR A 210 -3.72 -25.03 27.28
N PRO A 211 -3.60 -25.61 26.06
CA PRO A 211 -4.13 -26.94 25.80
C PRO A 211 -3.44 -28.01 26.65
N THR A 212 -4.20 -28.74 27.47
CA THR A 212 -3.68 -29.71 28.45
C THR A 212 -2.72 -30.71 27.82
N LYS A 213 -3.11 -31.33 26.70
CA LYS A 213 -2.24 -32.28 26.00
C LYS A 213 -0.92 -31.68 25.55
N ALA A 214 -0.93 -30.41 25.07
CA ALA A 214 0.30 -29.74 24.66
C ALA A 214 1.21 -29.44 25.89
N MET A 215 0.62 -29.07 27.02
CA MET A 215 1.31 -28.90 28.30
C MET A 215 1.97 -30.20 28.76
N GLU A 216 1.23 -31.31 28.78
CA GLU A 216 1.73 -32.64 29.16
C GLU A 216 2.87 -33.11 28.25
N MET A 217 2.82 -32.77 26.97
CA MET A 217 3.87 -33.11 26.01
C MET A 217 5.05 -32.13 25.99
N GLY A 218 5.01 -31.08 26.77
CA GLY A 218 6.05 -30.06 26.84
C GLY A 218 6.20 -29.25 25.55
N LEU A 219 5.09 -29.00 24.85
CA LEU A 219 5.04 -28.30 23.57
C LEU A 219 4.56 -26.84 23.76
N GLN A 220 5.25 -25.92 23.11
CA GLN A 220 4.96 -24.50 23.05
C GLN A 220 4.61 -24.08 21.63
N SER A 221 3.91 -22.96 21.46
CA SER A 221 3.64 -22.43 20.13
C SER A 221 3.53 -20.91 20.10
N LYS A 222 3.87 -20.33 18.92
CA LYS A 222 3.52 -18.97 18.53
C LYS A 222 2.56 -19.05 17.34
N VAL A 223 1.30 -18.72 17.60
CA VAL A 223 0.23 -18.74 16.58
C VAL A 223 -0.05 -17.33 16.11
N ARG A 224 0.02 -17.08 14.79
CA ARG A 224 -0.43 -15.81 14.19
C ARG A 224 -1.82 -15.97 13.61
N VAL A 225 -2.77 -15.27 14.21
CA VAL A 225 -4.16 -15.22 13.76
C VAL A 225 -4.37 -13.96 12.92
N SER A 226 -4.81 -14.14 11.69
CA SER A 226 -5.29 -13.05 10.85
C SER A 226 -6.81 -12.99 10.92
N PHE A 227 -7.36 -11.79 11.05
CA PHE A 227 -8.81 -11.55 11.05
C PHE A 227 -9.11 -10.16 10.48
N VAL A 228 -10.35 -9.93 10.09
CA VAL A 228 -10.83 -8.63 9.64
C VAL A 228 -11.60 -7.96 10.76
N VAL A 229 -11.29 -6.70 11.04
CA VAL A 229 -12.11 -5.80 11.85
C VAL A 229 -12.94 -4.93 10.92
N ASP A 230 -14.24 -5.01 11.00
CA ASP A 230 -15.16 -4.25 10.16
C ASP A 230 -15.43 -2.82 10.70
N THR A 231 -16.28 -2.07 10.02
CA THR A 231 -16.65 -0.69 10.39
C THR A 231 -17.43 -0.55 11.69
N LEU A 232 -17.96 -1.67 12.22
CA LEU A 232 -18.61 -1.75 13.52
C LEU A 232 -17.69 -2.27 14.62
N GLY A 233 -16.44 -2.64 14.25
CA GLY A 233 -15.47 -3.23 15.17
C GLY A 233 -15.64 -4.73 15.34
N GLN A 234 -16.53 -5.39 14.57
CA GLN A 234 -16.75 -6.82 14.64
C GLN A 234 -15.62 -7.59 13.95
N ILE A 235 -15.31 -8.78 14.49
CA ILE A 235 -14.26 -9.64 13.97
C ILE A 235 -14.86 -10.70 13.03
N SER A 236 -14.25 -10.84 11.85
CA SER A 236 -14.61 -11.83 10.83
C SER A 236 -13.36 -12.42 10.16
N ASP A 237 -13.54 -13.37 9.24
CA ASP A 237 -12.48 -13.96 8.38
C ASP A 237 -11.25 -14.48 9.13
N LEU A 238 -11.46 -15.16 10.27
CA LEU A 238 -10.35 -15.70 11.07
C LEU A 238 -9.58 -16.80 10.33
N LYS A 239 -8.28 -16.60 10.14
CA LYS A 239 -7.36 -17.56 9.51
C LYS A 239 -6.10 -17.69 10.34
N ILE A 240 -5.60 -18.90 10.48
CA ILE A 240 -4.24 -19.12 11.00
C ILE A 240 -3.25 -18.91 9.87
N LYS A 241 -2.34 -17.98 10.03
CA LYS A 241 -1.28 -17.69 9.07
C LYS A 241 -0.01 -18.47 9.39
N GLU A 242 0.31 -18.59 10.67
CA GLU A 242 1.47 -19.30 11.16
C GLU A 242 1.14 -20.01 12.46
N ASN A 243 1.76 -21.17 12.67
CA ASN A 243 1.67 -21.92 13.91
C ASN A 243 3.03 -22.61 14.15
N ASN A 244 3.92 -21.88 14.82
CA ASN A 244 5.30 -22.27 15.01
C ASN A 244 5.44 -23.06 16.32
N LEU A 245 5.36 -24.39 16.19
CA LEU A 245 5.49 -25.34 17.31
C LEU A 245 6.95 -25.50 17.73
N SER A 246 7.19 -25.56 19.01
CA SER A 246 8.49 -25.88 19.60
C SER A 246 8.30 -26.74 20.85
N ALA A 247 9.35 -27.44 21.28
CA ALA A 247 9.34 -28.25 22.47
C ALA A 247 10.29 -27.65 23.53
N VAL A 248 9.93 -27.72 24.80
CA VAL A 248 10.83 -27.37 25.88
C VAL A 248 11.99 -28.39 26.01
N ARG A 249 13.07 -27.99 26.67
CA ARG A 249 14.20 -28.90 26.89
C ARG A 249 13.75 -30.16 27.68
N LYS A 250 14.08 -31.35 27.16
CA LYS A 250 13.67 -32.65 27.72
C LYS A 250 12.15 -32.87 27.74
N ALA A 251 11.41 -32.27 26.80
CA ALA A 251 9.96 -32.44 26.70
C ALA A 251 9.56 -33.91 26.58
N PRO A 252 8.46 -34.35 27.20
CA PRO A 252 7.94 -35.73 27.11
C PRO A 252 7.74 -36.23 25.67
N ILE A 253 7.36 -35.35 24.73
CA ILE A 253 7.21 -35.70 23.31
C ILE A 253 8.51 -36.29 22.71
N SER A 254 9.68 -35.97 23.24
CA SER A 254 10.95 -36.48 22.73
C SER A 254 11.15 -37.98 23.01
N LYS A 255 10.38 -38.55 23.96
CA LYS A 255 10.41 -39.97 24.32
C LYS A 255 9.53 -40.84 23.42
N LEU A 256 8.67 -40.25 22.61
CA LEU A 256 7.79 -40.96 21.66
C LEU A 256 8.59 -41.40 20.45
N ASN A 257 8.13 -42.51 19.82
CA ASN A 257 8.66 -42.91 18.52
C ASN A 257 8.36 -41.86 17.44
N PRO A 258 9.03 -41.89 16.26
CA PRO A 258 8.90 -40.85 15.26
C PRO A 258 7.47 -40.64 14.74
N GLU A 259 6.70 -41.71 14.54
CA GLU A 259 5.32 -41.65 14.02
C GLU A 259 4.37 -41.04 15.07
N GLU A 260 4.44 -41.54 16.31
CA GLU A 260 3.66 -41.00 17.43
C GLU A 260 4.01 -39.53 17.71
N ARG A 261 5.29 -39.17 17.64
CA ARG A 261 5.76 -37.79 17.79
C ARG A 261 5.14 -36.88 16.73
N GLN A 262 5.16 -37.27 15.47
CA GLN A 262 4.60 -36.49 14.38
C GLN A 262 3.08 -36.33 14.54
N ARG A 263 2.36 -37.39 14.87
CA ARG A 263 0.92 -37.38 15.10
C ARG A 263 0.57 -36.46 16.28
N THR A 264 1.26 -36.58 17.40
CA THR A 264 1.05 -35.78 18.62
C THR A 264 1.37 -34.31 18.36
N ALA A 265 2.45 -34.01 17.64
CA ALA A 265 2.80 -32.63 17.29
C ALA A 265 1.71 -31.99 16.41
N LYS A 266 1.20 -32.70 15.39
CA LYS A 266 0.12 -32.22 14.53
C LYS A 266 -1.18 -31.97 15.30
N GLU A 267 -1.52 -32.88 16.23
CA GLU A 267 -2.69 -32.73 17.08
C GLU A 267 -2.55 -31.51 18.02
N CYS A 268 -1.43 -31.36 18.69
CA CYS A 268 -1.17 -30.20 19.57
C CYS A 268 -1.14 -28.88 18.75
N ALA A 269 -0.59 -28.88 17.54
CA ALA A 269 -0.66 -27.71 16.67
C ALA A 269 -2.12 -27.32 16.37
N THR A 270 -2.99 -28.30 16.15
CA THR A 270 -4.42 -28.05 15.94
C THR A 270 -5.09 -27.50 17.20
N LEU A 271 -4.75 -27.99 18.37
CA LEU A 271 -5.27 -27.50 19.64
C LEU A 271 -4.87 -26.04 19.88
N PHE A 272 -3.60 -25.68 19.69
CA PHE A 272 -3.16 -24.29 19.78
C PHE A 272 -3.89 -23.37 18.79
N ALA A 273 -4.06 -23.81 17.53
CA ALA A 273 -4.76 -23.05 16.51
C ALA A 273 -6.25 -22.83 16.88
N ASN A 274 -6.91 -23.85 17.41
CA ASN A 274 -8.31 -23.77 17.83
C ASN A 274 -8.49 -22.83 19.04
N GLU A 275 -7.60 -22.91 20.02
CA GLU A 275 -7.61 -22.02 21.19
C GLU A 275 -7.37 -20.56 20.77
N ALA A 276 -6.38 -20.32 19.92
CA ALA A 276 -6.12 -18.99 19.39
C ALA A 276 -7.33 -18.40 18.64
N LYS A 277 -8.00 -19.21 17.82
CA LYS A 277 -9.25 -18.80 17.15
C LYS A 277 -10.39 -18.56 18.15
N ARG A 278 -10.52 -19.40 19.17
CA ARG A 278 -11.57 -19.26 20.21
C ARG A 278 -11.45 -17.90 20.91
N VAL A 279 -10.24 -17.60 21.38
CA VAL A 279 -9.96 -16.36 22.12
C VAL A 279 -10.23 -15.13 21.25
N VAL A 280 -9.79 -15.14 19.98
CA VAL A 280 -10.05 -14.00 19.07
C VAL A 280 -11.55 -13.85 18.79
N ARG A 281 -12.30 -14.93 18.61
CA ARG A 281 -13.76 -14.86 18.40
C ARG A 281 -14.53 -14.29 19.59
N SER A 282 -14.04 -14.52 20.80
CA SER A 282 -14.70 -14.04 22.03
C SER A 282 -14.31 -12.64 22.44
N MET A 283 -13.45 -11.95 21.65
CA MET A 283 -13.10 -10.56 21.91
C MET A 283 -14.32 -9.65 21.75
N PRO A 284 -14.43 -8.61 22.60
CA PRO A 284 -15.42 -7.56 22.40
C PRO A 284 -15.16 -6.82 21.09
N ALA A 285 -16.14 -6.03 20.63
CA ALA A 285 -15.97 -5.19 19.45
C ALA A 285 -14.77 -4.23 19.64
N TRP A 286 -13.96 -4.11 18.59
CA TRP A 286 -12.81 -3.22 18.55
C TRP A 286 -13.22 -1.81 18.13
N LYS A 287 -12.40 -0.82 18.43
CA LYS A 287 -12.48 0.48 17.76
C LYS A 287 -12.08 0.26 16.29
N PRO A 288 -12.97 0.57 15.31
CA PRO A 288 -12.67 0.28 13.91
C PRO A 288 -11.53 1.14 13.37
N ALA A 289 -10.83 0.64 12.36
CA ALA A 289 -9.87 1.42 11.59
C ALA A 289 -10.56 2.63 10.93
N ARG A 290 -9.78 3.67 10.67
CA ARG A 290 -10.23 4.84 9.91
C ARG A 290 -9.23 5.17 8.81
N SER A 291 -9.74 5.70 7.72
CA SER A 291 -8.96 6.30 6.67
C SER A 291 -9.52 7.70 6.39
N PHE A 292 -8.69 8.74 6.58
CA PHE A 292 -9.12 10.14 6.55
C PHE A 292 -10.42 10.37 7.35
N GLY A 293 -10.48 9.84 8.57
CA GLY A 293 -11.65 9.93 9.45
C GLY A 293 -12.81 8.98 9.11
N LYS A 294 -12.87 8.39 7.92
CA LYS A 294 -13.92 7.43 7.52
C LYS A 294 -13.64 6.04 8.08
N LYS A 295 -14.62 5.43 8.73
CA LYS A 295 -14.48 4.05 9.22
C LYS A 295 -14.26 3.07 8.05
N THR A 296 -13.28 2.20 8.18
CA THR A 296 -12.95 1.20 7.16
C THR A 296 -12.71 -0.16 7.76
N LYS A 297 -12.85 -1.21 6.95
CA LYS A 297 -12.48 -2.57 7.35
C LYS A 297 -11.01 -2.83 7.06
N VAL A 298 -10.32 -3.45 8.01
CA VAL A 298 -8.88 -3.74 7.88
C VAL A 298 -8.61 -5.17 8.33
N SER A 299 -7.70 -5.84 7.61
CA SER A 299 -7.14 -7.11 8.07
C SER A 299 -6.07 -6.84 9.14
N PHE A 300 -6.22 -7.47 10.28
CA PHE A 300 -5.30 -7.36 11.41
C PHE A 300 -4.64 -8.71 11.68
N MET A 301 -3.40 -8.69 12.17
CA MET A 301 -2.65 -9.90 12.52
C MET A 301 -2.22 -9.83 13.98
N LEU A 302 -2.67 -10.81 14.78
CA LEU A 302 -2.37 -10.91 16.21
C LEU A 302 -1.52 -12.15 16.49
N PRO A 303 -0.30 -11.98 17.04
CA PRO A 303 0.48 -13.11 17.55
C PRO A 303 0.01 -13.49 18.95
N ILE A 304 -0.34 -14.76 19.14
CA ILE A 304 -0.65 -15.36 20.45
C ILE A 304 0.45 -16.37 20.76
N THR A 305 1.13 -16.18 21.89
CA THR A 305 2.28 -17.01 22.30
C THR A 305 1.90 -17.87 23.49
N PHE A 306 2.01 -19.18 23.33
CA PHE A 306 1.84 -20.19 24.37
C PHE A 306 3.24 -20.61 24.87
N ARG A 307 3.58 -20.28 26.10
CA ARG A 307 4.86 -20.64 26.76
C ARG A 307 4.60 -21.39 28.04
N LEU A 308 5.45 -22.39 28.33
CA LEU A 308 5.51 -23.13 29.60
C LEU A 308 6.56 -22.53 30.50
#